data_3a5299910a73ca0e1d025c5fd28f8157
#
_entry.id   3a5299910a73ca0e1d025c5fd28f8157
#
_cell.length_a   1.000
_cell.length_b   1.000
_cell.length_c   1.000
_cell.angle_alpha   90.00
_cell.angle_beta   90.00
_cell.angle_gamma   90.00
#
_symmetry.space_group_name_H-M   'P 1'
#
loop_
_entity.id
_entity.type
_entity.pdbx_description
1 polymer ?
#
loop_
_entity_poly.entity_id
_entity_poly.type
_entity_poly.pdbx_seq_one_letter_code
_entity_poly.pdbx_strand_id
1 'polypeptide(L)'
;MLKNFENGYLVSGSSEIAKTEKNDCAVRAIANACEVNYNQAHKFVNDNFDRKKGKGTEMFTHVLDKVKTMEFDEVGQLDLFANGITRKIKCIGKAPKYGGKLANPKSRHKPVAFTVKEFAQKFNKGKYIVAVNKHALAVKDGVIIDNKDMQFSGYRRVVEAAYQVK
;
A
#
# COMPACT_ATOMS: atom_id res chain seq x y z
N MET A 1 1.44 9.76 20.56
CA MET A 1 0.61 8.88 19.72
C MET A 1 0.09 9.70 18.53
N LEU A 2 0.44 9.34 17.33
CA LEU A 2 -0.02 10.09 16.17
C LEU A 2 -1.49 9.78 15.92
N LYS A 3 -2.31 10.83 15.88
CA LYS A 3 -3.76 10.72 15.64
C LYS A 3 -4.13 10.11 14.27
N ASN A 4 -3.15 9.92 13.39
CA ASN A 4 -3.35 9.55 11.99
C ASN A 4 -2.67 8.22 11.63
N PHE A 5 -2.79 7.23 12.51
CA PHE A 5 -2.28 5.89 12.25
C PHE A 5 -3.32 4.83 12.62
N GLU A 6 -3.46 3.84 11.76
CA GLU A 6 -4.27 2.66 12.00
C GLU A 6 -3.45 1.38 11.80
N ASN A 7 -3.73 0.36 12.61
CA ASN A 7 -3.10 -0.94 12.46
C ASN A 7 -3.66 -1.67 11.24
N GLY A 8 -2.85 -1.80 10.21
CA GLY A 8 -3.22 -2.43 8.95
C GLY A 8 -3.68 -3.89 9.08
N TYR A 9 -3.25 -4.58 10.11
CA TYR A 9 -3.73 -5.95 10.39
C TYR A 9 -5.20 -5.96 10.84
N LEU A 10 -5.64 -4.95 11.55
CA LEU A 10 -7.04 -4.84 11.97
C LEU A 10 -7.93 -4.38 10.82
N VAL A 11 -7.43 -3.44 10.01
CA VAL A 11 -8.19 -2.86 8.90
C VAL A 11 -8.41 -3.87 7.78
N SER A 12 -7.38 -4.61 7.38
CA SER A 12 -7.49 -5.64 6.33
C SER A 12 -8.21 -6.91 6.77
N GLY A 13 -8.51 -7.00 8.06
CA GLY A 13 -9.14 -8.17 8.63
C GLY A 13 -8.19 -9.33 8.88
N SER A 14 -8.76 -10.38 9.45
CA SER A 14 -8.07 -11.62 9.80
C SER A 14 -8.77 -12.79 9.12
N SER A 15 -8.00 -13.60 8.41
CA SER A 15 -8.43 -14.86 7.82
C SER A 15 -7.48 -15.97 8.19
N GLU A 16 -7.85 -17.23 7.94
CA GLU A 16 -6.94 -18.34 8.19
C GLU A 16 -5.64 -18.21 7.38
N ILE A 17 -5.74 -17.70 6.13
CA ILE A 17 -4.56 -17.39 5.31
C ILE A 17 -3.72 -16.31 5.97
N ALA A 18 -4.34 -15.22 6.42
CA ALA A 18 -3.64 -14.10 7.07
C ALA A 18 -2.87 -14.51 8.32
N LYS A 19 -3.39 -15.48 9.09
CA LYS A 19 -2.73 -15.98 10.31
C LYS A 19 -1.44 -16.74 10.02
N THR A 20 -1.32 -17.35 8.86
CA THR A 20 -0.16 -18.19 8.48
C THR A 20 0.86 -17.46 7.61
N GLU A 21 0.51 -16.28 7.09
CA GLU A 21 1.37 -15.50 6.19
C GLU A 21 2.41 -14.68 6.94
N LYS A 22 3.58 -14.55 6.31
CA LYS A 22 4.68 -13.69 6.75
C LYS A 22 5.13 -12.82 5.59
N ASN A 23 5.73 -11.67 5.90
CA ASN A 23 6.22 -10.72 4.89
C ASN A 23 5.12 -10.32 3.88
N ASP A 24 3.94 -10.06 4.36
CA ASP A 24 2.72 -9.81 3.59
C ASP A 24 2.38 -8.32 3.46
N CYS A 25 3.35 -7.43 3.62
CA CYS A 25 3.13 -5.98 3.56
C CYS A 25 2.46 -5.54 2.25
N ALA A 26 2.84 -6.12 1.12
CA ALA A 26 2.23 -5.83 -0.18
C ALA A 26 0.74 -6.22 -0.22
N VAL A 27 0.41 -7.40 0.30
CA VAL A 27 -0.98 -7.88 0.40
C VAL A 27 -1.81 -6.93 1.26
N ARG A 28 -1.30 -6.56 2.43
CA ARG A 28 -2.01 -5.66 3.36
C ARG A 28 -2.13 -4.24 2.82
N ALA A 29 -1.09 -3.73 2.17
CA ALA A 29 -1.14 -2.41 1.53
C ALA A 29 -2.24 -2.36 0.46
N ILE A 30 -2.34 -3.37 -0.38
CA ILE A 30 -3.39 -3.48 -1.40
C ILE A 30 -4.76 -3.66 -0.75
N ALA A 31 -4.91 -4.56 0.23
CA ALA A 31 -6.18 -4.77 0.91
C ALA A 31 -6.70 -3.48 1.54
N ASN A 32 -5.85 -2.75 2.23
CA ASN A 32 -6.23 -1.53 2.94
C ASN A 32 -6.51 -0.36 1.99
N ALA A 33 -5.68 -0.16 0.96
CA ALA A 33 -5.86 0.92 0.00
C ALA A 33 -7.04 0.68 -0.94
N CYS A 34 -7.26 -0.56 -1.34
CA CYS A 34 -8.35 -0.94 -2.26
C CYS A 34 -9.67 -1.21 -1.53
N GLU A 35 -9.66 -1.27 -0.20
CA GLU A 35 -10.84 -1.62 0.62
C GLU A 35 -11.45 -2.96 0.20
N VAL A 36 -10.59 -3.95 0.06
CA VAL A 36 -10.94 -5.35 -0.18
C VAL A 36 -10.49 -6.21 0.99
N ASN A 37 -11.05 -7.40 1.14
CA ASN A 37 -10.62 -8.28 2.21
C ASN A 37 -9.21 -8.85 1.94
N TYR A 38 -8.59 -9.39 2.99
CA TYR A 38 -7.23 -9.93 2.89
C TYR A 38 -7.12 -11.03 1.83
N ASN A 39 -8.09 -11.95 1.77
CA ASN A 39 -8.05 -13.08 0.84
C ASN A 39 -8.14 -12.64 -0.63
N GLN A 40 -8.96 -11.63 -0.93
CA GLN A 40 -9.03 -11.03 -2.26
C GLN A 40 -7.69 -10.39 -2.66
N ALA A 41 -7.10 -9.60 -1.78
CA ALA A 41 -5.79 -9.00 -2.01
C ALA A 41 -4.68 -10.06 -2.13
N HIS A 42 -4.69 -11.08 -1.28
CA HIS A 42 -3.73 -12.18 -1.31
C HIS A 42 -3.79 -12.94 -2.65
N LYS A 43 -4.98 -13.29 -3.10
CA LYS A 43 -5.17 -13.94 -4.40
C LYS A 43 -4.65 -13.06 -5.54
N PHE A 44 -5.03 -11.78 -5.54
CA PHE A 44 -4.58 -10.83 -6.56
C PHE A 44 -3.04 -10.72 -6.60
N VAL A 45 -2.39 -10.63 -5.45
CA VAL A 45 -0.92 -10.54 -5.37
C VAL A 45 -0.26 -11.84 -5.85
N ASN A 46 -0.79 -12.99 -5.47
CA ASN A 46 -0.24 -14.27 -5.92
C ASN A 46 -0.40 -14.46 -7.44
N ASP A 47 -1.49 -14.01 -8.03
CA ASP A 47 -1.77 -14.18 -9.46
C ASP A 47 -0.98 -13.17 -10.34
N ASN A 48 -0.68 -11.98 -9.84
CA ASN A 48 -0.13 -10.87 -10.63
C ASN A 48 1.30 -10.49 -10.28
N PHE A 49 1.78 -10.86 -9.08
CA PHE A 49 3.13 -10.58 -8.61
C PHE A 49 3.89 -11.89 -8.39
N ASP A 50 5.19 -11.84 -8.57
CA ASP A 50 6.05 -13.00 -8.23
C ASP A 50 6.25 -13.10 -6.71
N ARG A 51 5.17 -13.50 -6.02
CA ARG A 51 5.16 -13.63 -4.57
C ARG A 51 5.54 -15.05 -4.17
N LYS A 52 6.56 -15.17 -3.32
CA LYS A 52 6.95 -16.43 -2.70
C LYS A 52 6.49 -16.47 -1.26
N LYS A 53 5.78 -17.53 -0.89
CA LYS A 53 5.29 -17.73 0.48
C LYS A 53 6.43 -17.54 1.49
N GLY A 54 6.22 -16.69 2.49
CA GLY A 54 7.18 -16.39 3.54
C GLY A 54 8.36 -15.51 3.16
N LYS A 55 8.53 -15.18 1.87
CA LYS A 55 9.66 -14.35 1.38
C LYS A 55 9.26 -12.94 0.92
N GLY A 56 7.96 -12.67 0.89
CA GLY A 56 7.43 -11.38 0.46
C GLY A 56 7.17 -11.30 -1.04
N THR A 57 7.01 -10.07 -1.53
CA THR A 57 6.68 -9.76 -2.92
C THR A 57 7.83 -8.95 -3.51
N GLU A 58 8.52 -9.54 -4.48
CA GLU A 58 9.58 -8.86 -5.21
C GLU A 58 9.00 -7.97 -6.31
N MET A 59 9.77 -6.97 -6.74
CA MET A 59 9.43 -6.08 -7.86
C MET A 59 8.05 -5.41 -7.77
N PHE A 60 7.59 -5.16 -6.55
CA PHE A 60 6.25 -4.63 -6.28
C PHE A 60 5.93 -3.37 -7.09
N THR A 61 6.80 -2.36 -7.04
CA THR A 61 6.61 -1.12 -7.80
C THR A 61 6.66 -1.32 -9.30
N HIS A 62 7.51 -2.23 -9.79
CA HIS A 62 7.61 -2.53 -11.21
C HIS A 62 6.32 -3.13 -11.76
N VAL A 63 5.66 -3.99 -11.00
CA VAL A 63 4.37 -4.55 -11.39
C VAL A 63 3.27 -3.48 -11.30
N LEU A 64 3.24 -2.70 -10.23
CA LEU A 64 2.25 -1.61 -10.07
C LEU A 64 2.35 -0.54 -11.17
N ASP A 65 3.55 -0.28 -11.68
CA ASP A 65 3.74 0.66 -12.79
C ASP A 65 3.03 0.21 -14.09
N LYS A 66 2.86 -1.09 -14.26
CA LYS A 66 2.21 -1.67 -15.45
C LYS A 66 0.71 -1.88 -15.28
N VAL A 67 0.24 -1.95 -14.04
CA VAL A 67 -1.16 -2.19 -13.72
C VAL A 67 -1.93 -0.87 -13.75
N LYS A 68 -2.98 -0.83 -14.53
CA LYS A 68 -3.91 0.33 -14.58
C LYS A 68 -5.21 0.06 -13.84
N THR A 69 -5.58 -1.21 -13.78
CA THR A 69 -6.82 -1.67 -13.15
C THR A 69 -6.52 -2.93 -12.36
N MET A 70 -7.00 -2.98 -11.14
CA MET A 70 -6.94 -4.16 -10.28
C MET A 70 -8.33 -4.76 -10.19
N GLU A 71 -8.46 -6.03 -10.53
CA GLU A 71 -9.68 -6.81 -10.43
C GLU A 71 -9.53 -7.83 -9.31
N PHE A 72 -10.44 -7.78 -8.36
CA PHE A 72 -10.46 -8.68 -7.23
C PHE A 72 -11.64 -9.61 -7.35
N ASP A 73 -11.34 -10.92 -7.40
CA ASP A 73 -12.36 -11.95 -7.45
C ASP A 73 -13.15 -12.02 -6.14
N GLU A 74 -14.37 -12.58 -6.22
CA GLU A 74 -15.06 -13.04 -5.04
C GLU A 74 -14.25 -14.14 -4.36
N VAL A 75 -13.87 -13.91 -3.11
CA VAL A 75 -13.23 -14.92 -2.27
C VAL A 75 -13.90 -14.93 -0.90
N GLY A 76 -14.70 -15.93 -0.65
CA GLY A 76 -15.35 -16.13 0.64
C GLY A 76 -16.83 -16.53 0.53
N GLN A 77 -17.22 -17.54 1.30
CA GLN A 77 -18.57 -18.16 1.23
C GLN A 77 -19.70 -17.34 1.86
N LEU A 78 -19.41 -16.18 2.46
CA LEU A 78 -20.38 -15.47 3.30
C LEU A 78 -20.77 -14.09 2.80
N ASP A 79 -20.17 -13.63 1.71
CA ASP A 79 -20.54 -12.33 1.15
C ASP A 79 -21.50 -12.53 -0.03
N LEU A 80 -22.79 -12.60 0.29
CA LEU A 80 -23.88 -12.70 -0.71
C LEU A 80 -23.89 -11.51 -1.70
N PHE A 81 -23.01 -10.51 -1.48
CA PHE A 81 -22.90 -9.29 -2.28
C PHE A 81 -21.52 -9.08 -2.87
N ALA A 82 -20.59 -10.03 -2.69
CA ALA A 82 -19.23 -9.91 -3.22
C ALA A 82 -19.20 -10.21 -4.73
N ASN A 83 -19.72 -9.31 -5.51
CA ASN A 83 -19.35 -9.22 -6.91
C ASN A 83 -17.88 -8.80 -7.00
N GLY A 84 -17.18 -9.26 -8.01
CA GLY A 84 -15.79 -8.86 -8.26
C GLY A 84 -15.65 -7.34 -8.14
N ILE A 85 -14.61 -6.90 -7.45
CA ILE A 85 -14.35 -5.49 -7.19
C ILE A 85 -13.25 -5.03 -8.14
N THR A 86 -13.50 -3.91 -8.81
CA THR A 86 -12.51 -3.28 -9.71
C THR A 86 -12.05 -1.96 -9.11
N ARG A 87 -10.73 -1.74 -9.11
CA ARG A 87 -10.11 -0.48 -8.70
C ARG A 87 -9.16 0.00 -9.80
N LYS A 88 -9.27 1.28 -10.13
CA LYS A 88 -8.27 1.94 -10.99
C LYS A 88 -7.09 2.36 -10.15
N ILE A 89 -5.90 2.19 -10.71
CA ILE A 89 -4.65 2.58 -10.06
C ILE A 89 -3.85 3.49 -10.99
N LYS A 90 -3.24 4.52 -10.41
CA LYS A 90 -2.38 5.46 -11.13
C LYS A 90 -1.16 5.80 -10.29
N CYS A 91 0.04 5.60 -10.86
CA CYS A 91 1.25 6.13 -10.27
C CYS A 91 1.18 7.66 -10.22
N ILE A 92 1.27 8.24 -9.02
CA ILE A 92 1.29 9.70 -8.85
C ILE A 92 2.71 10.26 -8.85
N GLY A 93 3.72 9.41 -8.67
CA GLY A 93 5.11 9.80 -8.77
C GLY A 93 6.07 8.86 -8.09
N LYS A 94 7.34 9.07 -8.38
CA LYS A 94 8.50 8.39 -7.78
C LYS A 94 9.43 9.41 -7.15
N ALA A 95 10.20 8.96 -6.18
CA ALA A 95 11.22 9.79 -5.53
C ALA A 95 12.29 10.28 -6.53
N PRO A 96 12.95 11.41 -6.24
CA PRO A 96 13.98 11.96 -7.11
C PRO A 96 15.14 11.00 -7.42
N LYS A 97 15.53 10.16 -6.48
CA LYS A 97 16.58 9.15 -6.71
C LYS A 97 16.26 8.13 -7.81
N TYR A 98 14.97 7.99 -8.16
CA TYR A 98 14.49 7.16 -9.26
C TYR A 98 14.06 8.00 -10.49
N GLY A 99 14.55 9.25 -10.58
CA GLY A 99 14.21 10.15 -11.69
C GLY A 99 12.82 10.77 -11.60
N GLY A 100 12.13 10.63 -10.47
CA GLY A 100 10.79 11.13 -10.26
C GLY A 100 10.72 12.54 -9.69
N LYS A 101 9.50 13.04 -9.59
CA LYS A 101 9.19 14.39 -9.07
C LYS A 101 8.40 14.36 -7.76
N LEU A 102 8.21 13.19 -7.17
CA LEU A 102 7.54 13.07 -5.88
C LEU A 102 8.50 13.51 -4.76
N ALA A 103 8.51 14.81 -4.49
CA ALA A 103 9.45 15.43 -3.59
C ALA A 103 8.79 16.52 -2.76
N ASN A 104 9.36 16.77 -1.59
CA ASN A 104 8.92 17.83 -0.70
C ASN A 104 9.33 19.20 -1.26
N PRO A 105 8.39 20.10 -1.56
CA PRO A 105 8.69 21.42 -2.13
C PRO A 105 9.39 22.37 -1.15
N LYS A 106 9.48 22.00 0.13
CA LYS A 106 10.13 22.82 1.15
C LYS A 106 11.66 22.83 1.08
N SER A 107 12.26 21.95 0.27
CA SER A 107 13.70 21.94 0.08
C SER A 107 14.13 23.03 -0.91
N ARG A 108 15.01 23.93 -0.47
CA ARG A 108 15.53 25.04 -1.29
C ARG A 108 16.63 24.63 -2.27
N HIS A 109 17.32 23.53 -2.03
CA HIS A 109 18.55 23.19 -2.77
C HIS A 109 18.43 21.95 -3.66
N LYS A 110 17.80 20.88 -3.15
CA LYS A 110 17.57 19.65 -3.92
C LYS A 110 16.17 19.12 -3.60
N PRO A 111 15.45 18.59 -4.58
CA PRO A 111 14.22 17.88 -4.30
C PRO A 111 14.49 16.72 -3.32
N VAL A 112 13.86 16.74 -2.17
CA VAL A 112 13.94 15.69 -1.15
C VAL A 112 12.66 14.90 -1.15
N ALA A 113 12.75 13.58 -1.23
CA ALA A 113 11.59 12.72 -1.18
C ALA A 113 10.79 12.94 0.12
N PHE A 114 9.47 12.76 0.06
CA PHE A 114 8.63 12.80 1.23
C PHE A 114 9.00 11.68 2.20
N THR A 115 8.96 11.97 3.48
CA THR A 115 8.75 10.92 4.49
C THR A 115 7.30 10.45 4.42
N VAL A 116 7.00 9.26 4.95
CA VAL A 116 5.62 8.76 5.00
C VAL A 116 4.69 9.74 5.70
N LYS A 117 5.14 10.35 6.78
CA LYS A 117 4.38 11.36 7.53
C LYS A 117 4.06 12.59 6.66
N GLU A 118 5.07 13.14 6.00
CA GLU A 118 4.89 14.31 5.14
C GLU A 118 3.98 13.99 3.94
N PHE A 119 4.13 12.78 3.38
CA PHE A 119 3.24 12.30 2.33
C PHE A 119 1.79 12.27 2.79
N ALA A 120 1.51 11.66 3.94
CA ALA A 120 0.16 11.57 4.48
C ALA A 120 -0.45 12.96 4.78
N GLN A 121 0.36 13.92 5.21
CA GLN A 121 -0.07 15.30 5.43
C GLN A 121 -0.37 16.03 4.11
N LYS A 122 0.44 15.82 3.09
CA LYS A 122 0.28 16.47 1.78
C LYS A 122 -0.87 15.85 0.99
N PHE A 123 -0.96 14.53 0.98
CA PHE A 123 -1.98 13.75 0.28
C PHE A 123 -3.05 13.28 1.27
N ASN A 124 -3.69 14.24 1.91
CA ASN A 124 -4.65 14.02 3.00
C ASN A 124 -6.08 13.71 2.54
N LYS A 125 -6.26 13.46 1.25
CA LYS A 125 -7.52 13.01 0.65
C LYS A 125 -7.23 11.92 -0.37
N GLY A 126 -8.08 10.89 -0.37
CA GLY A 126 -7.97 9.76 -1.28
C GLY A 126 -7.23 8.56 -0.67
N LYS A 127 -7.07 7.54 -1.48
CA LYS A 127 -6.49 6.24 -1.10
C LYS A 127 -5.22 6.01 -1.90
N TYR A 128 -4.17 5.59 -1.21
CA TYR A 128 -2.85 5.42 -1.82
C TYR A 128 -2.19 4.14 -1.35
N ILE A 129 -1.54 3.45 -2.28
CA ILE A 129 -0.51 2.45 -1.98
C ILE A 129 0.82 3.17 -2.00
N VAL A 130 1.58 3.06 -0.93
CA VAL A 130 2.85 3.76 -0.76
C VAL A 130 3.97 2.74 -0.61
N ALA A 131 4.97 2.82 -1.47
CA ALA A 131 6.16 2.00 -1.41
C ALA A 131 7.31 2.77 -0.75
N VAL A 132 7.95 2.12 0.20
CA VAL A 132 9.18 2.56 0.84
C VAL A 132 10.24 1.45 0.67
N ASN A 133 11.47 1.66 1.15
CA ASN A 133 12.51 0.65 1.01
C ASN A 133 12.08 -0.68 1.66
N LYS A 134 11.98 -1.72 0.85
CA LYS A 134 11.63 -3.10 1.26
C LYS A 134 10.30 -3.22 2.01
N HIS A 135 9.37 -2.28 1.81
CA HIS A 135 8.09 -2.30 2.49
C HIS A 135 7.02 -1.56 1.70
N ALA A 136 5.77 -1.93 1.90
CA ALA A 136 4.60 -1.26 1.35
C ALA A 136 3.55 -1.03 2.43
N LEU A 137 2.83 0.09 2.31
CA LEU A 137 1.77 0.48 3.24
C LEU A 137 0.65 1.21 2.50
N ALA A 138 -0.46 1.47 3.17
CA ALA A 138 -1.54 2.27 2.65
C ALA A 138 -1.63 3.62 3.38
N VAL A 139 -2.09 4.63 2.65
CA VAL A 139 -2.50 5.91 3.22
C VAL A 139 -3.90 6.20 2.71
N LYS A 140 -4.83 6.47 3.62
CA LYS A 140 -6.21 6.80 3.30
C LYS A 140 -6.62 8.06 4.04
N ASP A 141 -7.00 9.09 3.28
CA ASP A 141 -7.44 10.37 3.82
C ASP A 141 -6.50 10.95 4.89
N GLY A 142 -5.19 10.84 4.64
CA GLY A 142 -4.15 11.31 5.55
C GLY A 142 -3.84 10.37 6.73
N VAL A 143 -4.54 9.23 6.82
CA VAL A 143 -4.28 8.20 7.83
C VAL A 143 -3.30 7.17 7.29
N ILE A 144 -2.23 6.92 8.02
CA ILE A 144 -1.25 5.89 7.70
C ILE A 144 -1.78 4.54 8.21
N ILE A 145 -1.90 3.58 7.32
CA ILE A 145 -2.39 2.23 7.63
C ILE A 145 -1.22 1.25 7.39
N ASP A 146 -0.63 0.77 8.47
CA ASP A 146 0.56 -0.06 8.42
C ASP A 146 0.62 -1.04 9.61
N ASN A 147 1.63 -1.87 9.64
CA ASN A 147 1.93 -2.72 10.77
C ASN A 147 2.15 -1.87 12.03
N LYS A 148 1.60 -2.31 13.15
CA LYS A 148 1.72 -1.62 14.44
C LYS A 148 3.18 -1.36 14.83
N ASP A 149 4.07 -2.29 14.56
CA ASP A 149 5.50 -2.15 14.86
C ASP A 149 6.19 -1.05 14.05
N MET A 150 5.62 -0.69 12.92
CA MET A 150 6.10 0.39 12.06
C MET A 150 5.66 1.77 12.54
N GLN A 151 4.76 1.86 13.51
CA GLN A 151 4.26 3.13 14.04
C GLN A 151 5.37 4.08 14.52
N PHE A 152 6.42 3.52 15.11
CA PHE A 152 7.51 4.32 15.68
C PHE A 152 8.63 4.65 14.68
N SER A 153 8.87 3.80 13.71
CA SER A 153 9.95 3.97 12.73
C SER A 153 9.46 4.33 11.31
N GLY A 154 8.26 3.92 10.95
CA GLY A 154 7.70 4.04 9.60
C GLY A 154 7.50 5.48 9.12
N TYR A 155 7.27 6.41 10.02
CA TYR A 155 7.05 7.82 9.68
C TYR A 155 8.24 8.52 9.07
N ARG A 156 9.46 8.11 9.42
CA ARG A 156 10.71 8.66 8.92
C ARG A 156 11.17 8.00 7.63
N ARG A 157 10.53 6.87 7.26
CA ARG A 157 10.85 6.20 6.01
C ARG A 157 10.50 7.10 4.83
N VAL A 158 11.36 7.05 3.83
CA VAL A 158 11.24 7.86 2.62
C VAL A 158 10.34 7.16 1.62
N VAL A 159 9.38 7.88 1.07
CA VAL A 159 8.50 7.41 0.02
C VAL A 159 9.28 7.27 -1.29
N GLU A 160 9.33 6.08 -1.82
CA GLU A 160 10.00 5.77 -3.10
C GLU A 160 9.05 5.88 -4.29
N ALA A 161 7.81 5.46 -4.11
CA ALA A 161 6.75 5.58 -5.11
C ALA A 161 5.38 5.60 -4.42
N ALA A 162 4.41 6.23 -5.05
CA ALA A 162 3.04 6.24 -4.57
C ALA A 162 2.04 6.08 -5.71
N TYR A 163 0.97 5.35 -5.43
CA TYR A 163 -0.08 4.99 -6.38
C TYR A 163 -1.44 5.35 -5.80
N GLN A 164 -2.18 6.17 -6.52
CA GLN A 164 -3.55 6.50 -6.15
C GLN A 164 -4.49 5.39 -6.59
N VAL A 165 -5.42 5.03 -5.72
CA VAL A 165 -6.48 4.05 -5.98
C VAL A 165 -7.83 4.77 -6.07
N LYS A 166 -8.58 4.44 -7.11
CA LYS A 166 -9.94 4.96 -7.33
C LYS A 166 -10.94 3.84 -7.54
#